data_a01773c20a875d718951c1911d479e0d
#
_entry.id   a01773c20a875d718951c1911d479e0d
#
_cell.length_a   1.000
_cell.length_b   1.000
_cell.length_c   1.000
_cell.angle_alpha   90.00
_cell.angle_beta   90.00
_cell.angle_gamma   90.00
#
_symmetry.space_group_name_H-M   'P 1'
#
loop_
_entity.id
_entity.type
_entity.pdbx_description
1 polymer ?
#
loop_
_entity_poly.entity_id
_entity_poly.type
_entity_poly.pdbx_seq_one_letter_code
_entity_poly.pdbx_strand_id
1 'polypeptide(L)'
;VTAVYNVFNKILNPDFREYNKYYPRGKSFYNIGTNYKAFLKKAVIGGEVAVDKCGKIAWINRIDYRFINNWNLLFINRYYDKCYQSIYGKSISESSMLQNEYGVFIGLETSFLKNIILANYTDIFYFPYQKYGISASGTFGIENTFQLTYSPLHSLSLFIKYRYKNKAEDIRDSEENKITAPGNQHKLNMYLSYQPSPKIKLKTAVYGNQKKTWNQLVYRGFLINQQVSIAPLKLPCQLDLSAAWFQTDNYDTRITMYEKSVLYAFSMPSFYGKGTRFALNVRYSFRNWLVLQAKYGLTYYFDRDKISSGTEEIQDCKKGDIYLQLRIKW
;
A
#
# COMPACT_ATOMS: atom_id res chain seq x y z
N VAL A 1 -14.30 24.50 -10.78
CA VAL A 1 -14.55 23.57 -11.90
C VAL A 1 -13.21 23.19 -12.52
N THR A 2 -13.03 21.92 -12.80
CA THR A 2 -11.84 21.38 -13.45
C THR A 2 -12.26 20.59 -14.67
N ALA A 3 -11.60 20.80 -15.81
CA ALA A 3 -11.79 20.01 -17.01
C ALA A 3 -10.45 19.40 -17.44
N VAL A 4 -10.45 18.12 -17.76
CA VAL A 4 -9.28 17.39 -18.23
C VAL A 4 -9.62 16.74 -19.56
N TYR A 5 -8.79 16.97 -20.57
CA TYR A 5 -8.92 16.37 -21.90
C TYR A 5 -7.63 15.63 -22.26
N ASN A 6 -7.74 14.37 -22.63
CA ASN A 6 -6.63 13.51 -22.97
C ASN A 6 -6.80 12.96 -24.39
N VAL A 7 -5.75 13.06 -25.20
CA VAL A 7 -5.68 12.47 -26.54
C VAL A 7 -4.46 11.58 -26.63
N PHE A 8 -4.64 10.38 -27.12
CA PHE A 8 -3.57 9.39 -27.30
C PHE A 8 -3.24 9.23 -28.79
N ASN A 9 -1.97 9.08 -29.12
CA ASN A 9 -1.54 8.79 -30.49
C ASN A 9 -2.05 7.43 -30.98
N LYS A 10 -2.15 6.44 -30.07
CA LYS A 10 -2.71 5.11 -30.34
C LYS A 10 -4.08 4.95 -29.69
N ILE A 11 -4.94 4.15 -30.32
CA ILE A 11 -6.24 3.80 -29.74
C ILE A 11 -6.01 2.92 -28.51
N LEU A 12 -6.55 3.34 -27.37
CA LEU A 12 -6.62 2.48 -26.19
C LEU A 12 -7.70 1.41 -26.44
N ASN A 13 -7.29 0.18 -26.59
CA ASN A 13 -8.20 -0.95 -26.84
C ASN A 13 -7.66 -2.22 -26.15
N PRO A 14 -7.87 -2.34 -24.82
CA PRO A 14 -7.47 -3.54 -24.10
C PRO A 14 -8.20 -4.78 -24.63
N ASP A 15 -7.52 -5.92 -24.68
CA ASP A 15 -8.11 -7.19 -25.06
C ASP A 15 -9.39 -7.44 -24.26
N PHE A 16 -10.43 -7.87 -24.97
CA PHE A 16 -11.72 -8.08 -24.32
C PHE A 16 -11.67 -9.22 -23.33
N ARG A 17 -12.12 -8.93 -22.13
CA ARG A 17 -12.46 -9.90 -21.07
C ARG A 17 -13.75 -9.41 -20.42
N GLU A 18 -14.57 -10.31 -19.90
CA GLU A 18 -15.85 -9.92 -19.31
C GLU A 18 -15.67 -8.86 -18.21
N TYR A 19 -14.69 -9.02 -17.30
CA TYR A 19 -14.42 -8.08 -16.22
C TYR A 19 -13.99 -6.67 -16.70
N ASN A 20 -13.47 -6.53 -17.93
CA ASN A 20 -13.02 -5.24 -18.46
C ASN A 20 -13.94 -4.66 -19.56
N LYS A 21 -15.15 -5.16 -19.66
CA LYS A 21 -16.16 -4.74 -20.62
C LYS A 21 -16.36 -3.23 -20.66
N TYR A 22 -16.34 -2.60 -19.48
CA TYR A 22 -16.56 -1.16 -19.32
C TYR A 22 -15.25 -0.34 -19.18
N TYR A 23 -14.10 -0.92 -19.43
CA TYR A 23 -12.84 -0.19 -19.39
C TYR A 23 -12.77 0.86 -20.49
N PRO A 24 -12.01 1.94 -20.28
CA PRO A 24 -11.83 2.98 -21.28
C PRO A 24 -11.34 2.42 -22.60
N ARG A 25 -12.05 2.75 -23.69
CA ARG A 25 -11.69 2.43 -25.08
C ARG A 25 -11.81 3.66 -25.95
N GLY A 26 -10.87 3.84 -26.89
CA GLY A 26 -10.88 4.99 -27.79
C GLY A 26 -9.59 5.80 -27.74
N LYS A 27 -9.60 6.94 -28.39
CA LYS A 27 -8.43 7.82 -28.59
C LYS A 27 -8.47 9.06 -27.72
N SER A 28 -9.67 9.55 -27.41
CA SER A 28 -9.87 10.77 -26.64
C SER A 28 -10.80 10.55 -25.45
N PHE A 29 -10.47 11.19 -24.35
CA PHE A 29 -11.22 11.12 -23.10
C PHE A 29 -11.29 12.51 -22.48
N TYR A 30 -12.42 12.86 -21.91
CA TYR A 30 -12.52 14.06 -21.09
C TYR A 30 -13.32 13.80 -19.82
N ASN A 31 -12.98 14.53 -18.78
CA ASN A 31 -13.70 14.57 -17.53
C ASN A 31 -13.90 16.03 -17.14
N ILE A 32 -15.09 16.36 -16.69
CA ILE A 32 -15.43 17.67 -16.13
C ILE A 32 -15.90 17.43 -14.71
N GLY A 33 -15.31 18.13 -13.77
CA GLY A 33 -15.63 17.99 -12.34
C GLY A 33 -15.72 19.33 -11.63
N THR A 34 -16.41 19.30 -10.52
CA THR A 34 -16.45 20.40 -9.56
C THR A 34 -16.20 19.87 -8.16
N ASN A 35 -15.51 20.66 -7.35
CA ASN A 35 -15.31 20.37 -5.97
C ASN A 35 -15.93 21.46 -5.09
N TYR A 36 -16.22 21.09 -3.84
CA TYR A 36 -16.72 22.02 -2.84
C TYR A 36 -16.06 21.75 -1.49
N LYS A 37 -15.97 22.78 -0.67
CA LYS A 37 -15.49 22.70 0.68
C LYS A 37 -16.18 23.74 1.55
N ALA A 38 -16.77 23.30 2.66
CA ALA A 38 -17.41 24.16 3.63
C ALA A 38 -16.79 23.92 5.02
N PHE A 39 -16.58 25.01 5.74
CA PHE A 39 -16.01 25.00 7.09
C PHE A 39 -17.11 25.34 8.08
N LEU A 40 -17.39 24.42 8.97
CA LEU A 40 -18.30 24.59 10.11
C LEU A 40 -17.45 24.59 11.40
N LYS A 41 -18.00 25.07 12.53
CA LYS A 41 -17.23 25.22 13.78
C LYS A 41 -16.39 23.99 14.17
N LYS A 42 -16.93 22.80 14.02
CA LYS A 42 -16.28 21.53 14.40
C LYS A 42 -16.19 20.53 13.23
N ALA A 43 -16.67 20.92 12.05
CA ALA A 43 -16.70 20.05 10.89
C ALA A 43 -16.12 20.73 9.65
N VAL A 44 -15.48 19.94 8.81
CA VAL A 44 -15.14 20.33 7.44
C VAL A 44 -15.85 19.35 6.54
N ILE A 45 -16.70 19.86 5.66
CA ILE A 45 -17.42 19.07 4.66
C ILE A 45 -16.81 19.41 3.31
N GLY A 46 -16.48 18.41 2.52
CA GLY A 46 -15.95 18.59 1.19
C GLY A 46 -16.31 17.44 0.28
N GLY A 47 -16.19 17.66 -1.00
CA GLY A 47 -16.48 16.62 -1.98
C GLY A 47 -16.13 17.05 -3.39
N GLU A 48 -16.25 16.09 -4.29
CA GLU A 48 -16.04 16.26 -5.72
C GLU A 48 -17.08 15.43 -6.47
N VAL A 49 -17.59 15.99 -7.54
CA VAL A 49 -18.44 15.31 -8.53
C VAL A 49 -17.82 15.51 -9.89
N ALA A 50 -17.70 14.45 -10.66
CA ALA A 50 -17.16 14.48 -12.01
C ALA A 50 -18.01 13.65 -12.97
N VAL A 51 -18.05 14.10 -14.23
CA VAL A 51 -18.77 13.47 -15.34
C VAL A 51 -17.75 13.18 -16.44
N ASP A 52 -17.83 12.00 -17.05
CA ASP A 52 -17.00 11.63 -18.19
C ASP A 52 -17.64 11.96 -19.54
N LYS A 53 -16.93 11.67 -20.62
CA LYS A 53 -17.39 11.88 -22.01
C LYS A 53 -18.70 11.17 -22.36
N CYS A 54 -19.06 10.14 -21.62
CA CYS A 54 -20.27 9.32 -21.83
C CYS A 54 -21.42 9.74 -20.90
N GLY A 55 -21.26 10.85 -20.14
CA GLY A 55 -22.23 11.29 -19.14
C GLY A 55 -22.28 10.42 -17.90
N LYS A 56 -21.27 9.57 -17.65
CA LYS A 56 -21.17 8.75 -16.45
C LYS A 56 -20.58 9.53 -15.30
N ILE A 57 -21.07 9.27 -14.09
CA ILE A 57 -20.81 10.09 -12.89
C ILE A 57 -19.91 9.32 -11.93
N ALA A 58 -18.98 10.05 -11.34
CA ALA A 58 -18.26 9.66 -10.15
C ALA A 58 -18.35 10.78 -9.11
N TRP A 59 -18.50 10.41 -7.83
CA TRP A 59 -18.49 11.40 -6.76
C TRP A 59 -17.91 10.83 -5.47
N ILE A 60 -17.36 11.73 -4.67
CA ILE A 60 -16.85 11.46 -3.33
C ILE A 60 -17.23 12.62 -2.42
N ASN A 61 -17.73 12.30 -1.23
CA ASN A 61 -18.00 13.26 -0.19
C ASN A 61 -17.23 12.89 1.07
N ARG A 62 -16.76 13.88 1.80
CA ARG A 62 -15.97 13.76 3.00
C ARG A 62 -16.50 14.67 4.08
N ILE A 63 -16.59 14.17 5.29
CA ILE A 63 -16.90 14.91 6.50
C ILE A 63 -15.81 14.61 7.52
N ASP A 64 -15.06 15.65 7.90
CA ASP A 64 -14.14 15.62 9.02
C ASP A 64 -14.84 16.29 10.20
N TYR A 65 -15.05 15.60 11.28
CA TYR A 65 -15.70 16.12 12.46
C TYR A 65 -14.84 15.97 13.70
N ARG A 66 -14.54 17.09 14.36
CA ARG A 66 -13.81 17.12 15.61
C ARG A 66 -14.79 17.16 16.77
N PHE A 67 -14.84 16.06 17.51
CA PHE A 67 -15.67 15.97 18.72
C PHE A 67 -15.10 16.82 19.88
N ILE A 68 -15.20 16.29 21.07
CA ILE A 68 -14.60 16.84 22.28
C ILE A 68 -13.11 16.47 22.25
N ASN A 69 -12.23 17.39 22.69
CA ASN A 69 -10.82 17.22 22.92
C ASN A 69 -10.17 15.93 22.38
N ASN A 70 -9.47 16.05 21.25
CA ASN A 70 -8.62 14.99 20.68
C ASN A 70 -9.31 13.79 20.04
N TRP A 71 -10.61 13.86 19.74
CA TRP A 71 -11.33 12.86 18.97
C TRP A 71 -11.68 13.42 17.58
N ASN A 72 -11.23 12.75 16.54
CA ASN A 72 -11.51 13.09 15.14
C ASN A 72 -12.28 11.96 14.48
N LEU A 73 -13.42 12.27 13.88
CA LEU A 73 -14.19 11.37 13.03
C LEU A 73 -14.00 11.79 11.57
N LEU A 74 -13.72 10.82 10.74
CA LEU A 74 -13.69 10.94 9.29
C LEU A 74 -14.76 10.04 8.69
N PHE A 75 -15.65 10.61 7.91
CA PHE A 75 -16.64 9.88 7.13
C PHE A 75 -16.41 10.21 5.66
N ILE A 76 -16.28 9.17 4.81
CA ILE A 76 -16.20 9.32 3.36
C ILE A 76 -17.20 8.38 2.72
N ASN A 77 -17.93 8.89 1.76
CA ASN A 77 -18.82 8.10 0.95
C ASN A 77 -18.44 8.34 -0.52
N ARG A 78 -18.40 7.26 -1.31
CA ARG A 78 -17.97 7.30 -2.71
C ARG A 78 -18.87 6.46 -3.60
N TYR A 79 -19.01 6.94 -4.82
CA TYR A 79 -19.74 6.30 -5.90
C TYR A 79 -18.96 6.48 -7.19
N TYR A 80 -18.65 5.38 -7.85
CA TYR A 80 -18.04 5.37 -9.17
C TYR A 80 -18.86 4.47 -10.08
N ASP A 81 -19.58 5.07 -11.07
CA ASP A 81 -20.38 4.30 -12.02
C ASP A 81 -19.52 3.22 -12.68
N LYS A 82 -20.11 2.04 -12.96
CA LYS A 82 -19.39 0.92 -13.58
C LYS A 82 -18.80 1.25 -14.95
N CYS A 83 -19.39 2.24 -15.63
CA CYS A 83 -18.96 2.69 -16.95
C CYS A 83 -18.17 4.02 -16.93
N TYR A 84 -17.95 4.61 -15.73
CA TYR A 84 -17.20 5.87 -15.62
C TYR A 84 -15.75 5.68 -16.06
N GLN A 85 -15.30 6.59 -16.94
CA GLN A 85 -13.98 6.53 -17.57
C GLN A 85 -13.11 7.69 -17.11
N SER A 86 -12.09 7.42 -16.32
CA SER A 86 -11.05 8.38 -15.97
C SER A 86 -9.68 7.71 -16.07
N ILE A 87 -8.83 8.22 -16.95
CA ILE A 87 -7.52 7.62 -17.23
C ILE A 87 -6.52 7.89 -16.10
N TYR A 88 -6.52 9.11 -15.59
CA TYR A 88 -5.56 9.58 -14.59
C TYR A 88 -6.19 9.90 -13.24
N GLY A 89 -7.49 9.73 -13.10
CA GLY A 89 -8.17 9.97 -11.82
C GLY A 89 -7.63 9.07 -10.72
N LYS A 90 -7.39 9.65 -9.55
CA LYS A 90 -6.98 8.95 -8.33
C LYS A 90 -7.83 9.43 -7.17
N SER A 91 -8.42 8.51 -6.46
CA SER A 91 -9.22 8.78 -5.27
C SER A 91 -9.19 7.54 -4.36
N ILE A 92 -9.86 7.61 -3.22
CA ILE A 92 -10.04 6.46 -2.35
C ILE A 92 -10.89 5.42 -3.10
N SER A 93 -10.30 4.26 -3.35
CA SER A 93 -10.90 3.15 -4.07
C SER A 93 -10.19 1.86 -3.68
N GLU A 94 -10.92 0.76 -3.63
CA GLU A 94 -10.34 -0.59 -3.50
C GLU A 94 -9.60 -1.00 -4.80
N SER A 95 -9.96 -0.40 -5.91
CA SER A 95 -9.40 -0.69 -7.22
C SER A 95 -8.41 0.35 -7.69
N SER A 96 -7.55 -0.03 -8.63
CA SER A 96 -6.64 0.90 -9.30
C SER A 96 -7.34 1.86 -10.25
N MET A 97 -8.53 1.51 -10.75
CA MET A 97 -9.36 2.33 -11.62
C MET A 97 -10.58 2.85 -10.88
N LEU A 98 -10.92 4.13 -11.08
CA LEU A 98 -12.07 4.78 -10.46
C LEU A 98 -13.35 4.45 -11.23
N GLN A 99 -13.81 3.22 -11.15
CA GLN A 99 -15.07 2.76 -11.75
C GLN A 99 -15.61 1.55 -11.00
N ASN A 100 -16.90 1.26 -11.16
CA ASN A 100 -17.54 0.05 -10.67
C ASN A 100 -17.36 -0.15 -9.16
N GLU A 101 -17.61 0.89 -8.36
CA GLU A 101 -17.43 0.81 -6.93
C GLU A 101 -18.31 1.80 -6.16
N TYR A 102 -19.00 1.30 -5.14
CA TYR A 102 -19.67 2.09 -4.10
C TYR A 102 -18.92 1.83 -2.79
N GLY A 103 -18.73 2.84 -1.97
CA GLY A 103 -18.02 2.62 -0.72
C GLY A 103 -18.31 3.65 0.34
N VAL A 104 -18.21 3.19 1.58
CA VAL A 104 -18.29 4.00 2.80
C VAL A 104 -17.06 3.72 3.64
N PHE A 105 -16.35 4.78 3.99
CA PHE A 105 -15.19 4.74 4.86
C PHE A 105 -15.47 5.54 6.12
N ILE A 106 -15.24 4.93 7.27
CA ILE A 106 -15.39 5.56 8.59
C ILE A 106 -14.05 5.44 9.31
N GLY A 107 -13.51 6.57 9.75
CA GLY A 107 -12.28 6.64 10.53
C GLY A 107 -12.52 7.33 11.86
N LEU A 108 -11.98 6.77 12.93
CA LEU A 108 -11.94 7.36 14.24
C LEU A 108 -10.51 7.41 14.74
N GLU A 109 -10.06 8.60 15.12
CA GLU A 109 -8.71 8.80 15.67
C GLU A 109 -8.81 9.55 16.99
N THR A 110 -8.00 9.15 17.96
CA THR A 110 -7.93 9.82 19.24
C THR A 110 -6.54 9.85 19.83
N SER A 111 -6.23 10.94 20.52
CA SER A 111 -4.99 11.14 21.31
C SER A 111 -5.30 11.57 22.75
N PHE A 112 -6.42 11.08 23.32
CA PHE A 112 -6.84 11.48 24.66
C PHE A 112 -5.91 10.96 25.78
N LEU A 113 -5.21 9.86 25.53
CA LEU A 113 -4.21 9.32 26.46
C LEU A 113 -2.84 9.93 26.15
N LYS A 114 -2.10 10.27 27.20
CA LYS A 114 -0.75 10.82 27.07
C LYS A 114 0.15 9.84 26.33
N ASN A 115 0.84 10.34 25.32
CA ASN A 115 1.80 9.59 24.49
C ASN A 115 1.18 8.41 23.68
N ILE A 116 -0.15 8.32 23.60
CA ILE A 116 -0.84 7.28 22.84
C ILE A 116 -1.75 7.92 21.80
N ILE A 117 -1.63 7.46 20.56
CA ILE A 117 -2.57 7.76 19.47
C ILE A 117 -3.19 6.44 19.03
N LEU A 118 -4.52 6.40 19.04
CA LEU A 118 -5.31 5.27 18.55
C LEU A 118 -6.06 5.70 17.31
N ALA A 119 -6.08 4.86 16.29
CA ALA A 119 -6.90 5.07 15.12
C ALA A 119 -7.54 3.74 14.66
N ASN A 120 -8.82 3.83 14.28
CA ASN A 120 -9.53 2.72 13.67
C ASN A 120 -10.22 3.20 12.40
N TYR A 121 -10.04 2.47 11.32
CA TYR A 121 -10.61 2.78 10.01
C TYR A 121 -11.35 1.55 9.49
N THR A 122 -12.59 1.75 9.03
CA THR A 122 -13.39 0.71 8.40
C THR A 122 -13.81 1.20 7.02
N ASP A 123 -13.50 0.42 6.01
CA ASP A 123 -13.92 0.63 4.63
C ASP A 123 -14.85 -0.52 4.20
N ILE A 124 -16.06 -0.17 3.79
CA ILE A 124 -17.06 -1.10 3.26
C ILE A 124 -17.26 -0.73 1.80
N PHE A 125 -17.12 -1.70 0.90
CA PHE A 125 -17.24 -1.46 -0.53
C PHE A 125 -18.05 -2.55 -1.23
N TYR A 126 -18.66 -2.14 -2.34
CA TYR A 126 -19.51 -2.98 -3.17
C TYR A 126 -19.13 -2.81 -4.64
N PHE A 127 -19.03 -3.93 -5.36
CA PHE A 127 -18.77 -3.96 -6.78
C PHE A 127 -20.04 -4.42 -7.54
N PRO A 128 -20.74 -3.51 -8.22
CA PRO A 128 -21.93 -3.86 -9.01
C PRO A 128 -21.66 -4.87 -10.12
N TYR A 129 -20.48 -4.83 -10.71
CA TYR A 129 -20.06 -5.67 -11.82
C TYR A 129 -18.76 -6.42 -11.52
N GLN A 130 -18.44 -7.39 -12.34
CA GLN A 130 -17.21 -8.18 -12.27
C GLN A 130 -15.95 -7.31 -12.23
N LYS A 131 -14.90 -7.84 -11.64
CA LYS A 131 -13.55 -7.23 -11.61
C LYS A 131 -12.49 -8.29 -11.91
N TYR A 132 -11.28 -7.85 -12.19
CA TYR A 132 -10.15 -8.76 -12.27
C TYR A 132 -10.04 -9.59 -10.98
N GLY A 133 -10.07 -10.93 -11.13
CA GLY A 133 -10.04 -11.86 -10.00
C GLY A 133 -11.34 -11.97 -9.20
N ILE A 134 -12.47 -11.45 -9.72
CA ILE A 134 -13.81 -11.56 -9.13
C ILE A 134 -14.81 -11.70 -10.27
N SER A 135 -15.16 -12.94 -10.61
CA SER A 135 -16.05 -13.27 -11.75
C SER A 135 -17.53 -13.06 -11.44
N ALA A 136 -17.92 -13.02 -10.17
CA ALA A 136 -19.28 -12.71 -9.78
C ALA A 136 -19.52 -11.19 -9.78
N SER A 137 -20.72 -10.78 -10.18
CA SER A 137 -21.24 -9.42 -9.98
C SER A 137 -21.92 -9.30 -8.63
N GLY A 138 -22.07 -8.05 -8.12
CA GLY A 138 -22.79 -7.82 -6.87
C GLY A 138 -22.01 -8.26 -5.63
N THR A 139 -20.70 -8.07 -5.60
CA THR A 139 -19.87 -8.55 -4.50
C THR A 139 -19.53 -7.44 -3.50
N PHE A 140 -19.48 -7.81 -2.21
CA PHE A 140 -19.12 -6.93 -1.10
C PHE A 140 -17.72 -7.23 -0.59
N GLY A 141 -17.12 -6.22 0.05
CA GLY A 141 -15.94 -6.38 0.85
C GLY A 141 -15.90 -5.42 2.02
N ILE A 142 -15.13 -5.78 3.03
CA ILE A 142 -14.86 -4.96 4.21
C ILE A 142 -13.37 -5.02 4.54
N GLU A 143 -12.80 -3.86 4.83
CA GLU A 143 -11.46 -3.75 5.37
C GLU A 143 -11.52 -2.94 6.67
N ASN A 144 -10.98 -3.49 7.75
CA ASN A 144 -10.80 -2.76 9.01
C ASN A 144 -9.31 -2.66 9.33
N THR A 145 -8.87 -1.48 9.72
CA THR A 145 -7.49 -1.20 10.12
C THR A 145 -7.49 -0.54 11.49
N PHE A 146 -6.84 -1.18 12.45
CA PHE A 146 -6.54 -0.63 13.77
C PHE A 146 -5.07 -0.21 13.83
N GLN A 147 -4.80 0.98 14.37
CA GLN A 147 -3.45 1.50 14.57
C GLN A 147 -3.29 1.99 16.00
N LEU A 148 -2.15 1.68 16.59
CA LEU A 148 -1.71 2.20 17.86
C LEU A 148 -0.30 2.76 17.71
N THR A 149 -0.11 4.01 18.13
CA THR A 149 1.21 4.62 18.29
C THR A 149 1.40 4.94 19.75
N TYR A 150 2.48 4.44 20.35
CA TYR A 150 2.87 4.71 21.72
C TYR A 150 4.28 5.28 21.76
N SER A 151 4.42 6.50 22.25
CA SER A 151 5.71 7.23 22.29
C SER A 151 5.96 7.75 23.71
N PRO A 152 6.37 6.85 24.66
CA PRO A 152 6.60 7.26 26.05
C PRO A 152 7.74 8.26 26.21
N LEU A 153 8.72 8.21 25.31
CA LEU A 153 9.89 9.08 25.25
C LEU A 153 10.09 9.57 23.81
N HIS A 154 10.72 10.71 23.62
CA HIS A 154 11.12 11.18 22.29
C HIS A 154 12.05 10.21 21.56
N SER A 155 12.82 9.41 22.32
CA SER A 155 13.74 8.42 21.77
C SER A 155 13.12 7.06 21.53
N LEU A 156 11.90 6.78 22.00
CA LEU A 156 11.27 5.46 21.95
C LEU A 156 9.85 5.57 21.38
N SER A 157 9.56 4.82 20.33
CA SER A 157 8.24 4.76 19.72
C SER A 157 7.90 3.33 19.33
N LEU A 158 6.72 2.88 19.71
CA LEU A 158 6.09 1.63 19.30
C LEU A 158 4.91 1.99 18.38
N PHE A 159 4.86 1.37 17.21
CA PHE A 159 3.73 1.45 16.30
C PHE A 159 3.22 0.04 16.00
N ILE A 160 1.91 -0.16 16.12
CA ILE A 160 1.23 -1.41 15.79
C ILE A 160 0.13 -1.09 14.80
N LYS A 161 0.08 -1.83 13.70
CA LYS A 161 -1.00 -1.78 12.71
C LYS A 161 -1.52 -3.18 12.46
N TYR A 162 -2.77 -3.39 12.78
CA TYR A 162 -3.50 -4.61 12.45
C TYR A 162 -4.52 -4.31 11.37
N ARG A 163 -4.60 -5.14 10.34
CA ARG A 163 -5.55 -5.01 9.25
C ARG A 163 -6.26 -6.35 9.02
N TYR A 164 -7.57 -6.30 9.07
CA TYR A 164 -8.48 -7.36 8.64
C TYR A 164 -9.09 -6.97 7.30
N LYS A 165 -9.13 -7.90 6.36
CA LYS A 165 -9.79 -7.72 5.07
C LYS A 165 -10.56 -8.97 4.69
N ASN A 166 -11.84 -8.78 4.38
CA ASN A 166 -12.68 -9.77 3.76
C ASN A 166 -13.16 -9.21 2.42
N LYS A 167 -12.94 -9.94 1.35
CA LYS A 167 -13.49 -9.62 0.03
C LYS A 167 -13.63 -10.88 -0.82
N ALA A 168 -14.54 -10.82 -1.78
CA ALA A 168 -14.69 -11.86 -2.79
C ALA A 168 -13.41 -12.03 -3.63
N GLU A 169 -13.05 -13.25 -3.93
CA GLU A 169 -11.97 -13.63 -4.84
C GLU A 169 -12.34 -14.90 -5.60
N ASP A 170 -11.82 -15.03 -6.81
CA ASP A 170 -12.00 -16.25 -7.59
C ASP A 170 -11.06 -17.34 -7.09
N ILE A 171 -11.60 -18.50 -6.84
CA ILE A 171 -10.88 -19.70 -6.47
C ILE A 171 -11.27 -20.84 -7.42
N ARG A 172 -10.53 -21.95 -7.41
CA ARG A 172 -10.93 -23.20 -8.05
C ARG A 172 -11.50 -24.13 -7.01
N ASP A 173 -12.63 -24.74 -7.32
CA ASP A 173 -13.20 -25.80 -6.48
C ASP A 173 -12.49 -27.15 -6.71
N SER A 174 -12.98 -28.22 -6.08
CA SER A 174 -12.42 -29.57 -6.21
C SER A 174 -12.55 -30.17 -7.63
N GLU A 175 -13.44 -29.60 -8.46
CA GLU A 175 -13.66 -29.99 -9.85
C GLU A 175 -12.96 -29.06 -10.84
N GLU A 176 -12.04 -28.20 -10.36
CA GLU A 176 -11.35 -27.15 -11.11
C GLU A 176 -12.24 -26.04 -11.68
N ASN A 177 -13.52 -26.01 -11.34
CA ASN A 177 -14.42 -24.94 -11.75
C ASN A 177 -14.05 -23.65 -11.03
N LYS A 178 -14.16 -22.54 -11.76
CA LYS A 178 -13.90 -21.21 -11.21
C LYS A 178 -15.14 -20.71 -10.47
N ILE A 179 -15.03 -20.53 -9.17
CA ILE A 179 -16.09 -19.98 -8.31
C ILE A 179 -15.60 -18.73 -7.58
N THR A 180 -16.51 -17.81 -7.31
CA THR A 180 -16.22 -16.63 -6.49
C THR A 180 -16.64 -16.88 -5.05
N ALA A 181 -15.71 -16.74 -4.11
CA ALA A 181 -15.93 -16.98 -2.70
C ALA A 181 -15.24 -15.93 -1.81
N PRO A 182 -15.70 -15.72 -0.56
CA PRO A 182 -15.05 -14.78 0.34
C PRO A 182 -13.67 -15.28 0.80
N GLY A 183 -12.66 -14.41 0.69
CA GLY A 183 -11.33 -14.62 1.24
C GLY A 183 -11.09 -13.72 2.45
N ASN A 184 -10.50 -14.27 3.51
CA ASN A 184 -10.16 -13.54 4.73
C ASN A 184 -8.65 -13.38 4.85
N GLN A 185 -8.20 -12.15 5.10
CA GLN A 185 -6.80 -11.86 5.32
C GLN A 185 -6.59 -11.00 6.57
N HIS A 186 -5.62 -11.38 7.38
CA HIS A 186 -5.18 -10.67 8.57
C HIS A 186 -3.72 -10.27 8.37
N LYS A 187 -3.40 -8.99 8.58
CA LYS A 187 -2.02 -8.49 8.54
C LYS A 187 -1.69 -7.75 9.83
N LEU A 188 -0.55 -8.06 10.39
CA LEU A 188 0.00 -7.39 11.56
C LEU A 188 1.36 -6.80 11.20
N ASN A 189 1.54 -5.50 11.44
CA ASN A 189 2.83 -4.83 11.31
C ASN A 189 3.14 -4.15 12.65
N MET A 190 4.30 -4.45 13.22
CA MET A 190 4.78 -3.83 14.46
C MET A 190 6.16 -3.21 14.22
N TYR A 191 6.36 -2.00 14.70
CA TYR A 191 7.62 -1.28 14.60
C TYR A 191 8.01 -0.74 15.97
N LEU A 192 9.18 -1.13 16.44
CA LEU A 192 9.82 -0.54 17.61
C LEU A 192 11.00 0.29 17.13
N SER A 193 10.94 1.60 17.33
CA SER A 193 12.02 2.54 17.02
C SER A 193 12.64 3.05 18.31
N TYR A 194 13.95 2.90 18.45
CA TYR A 194 14.72 3.40 19.58
C TYR A 194 15.93 4.19 19.11
N GLN A 195 16.04 5.42 19.57
CA GLN A 195 17.13 6.34 19.21
C GLN A 195 17.88 6.79 20.50
N PRO A 196 18.84 5.94 20.99
CA PRO A 196 19.57 6.25 22.22
C PRO A 196 20.41 7.53 22.11
N SER A 197 20.80 7.92 20.90
CA SER A 197 21.54 9.13 20.64
C SER A 197 21.22 9.69 19.25
N PRO A 198 21.53 10.96 18.93
CA PRO A 198 21.38 11.51 17.58
C PRO A 198 22.15 10.74 16.50
N LYS A 199 23.14 9.92 16.91
CA LYS A 199 24.04 9.17 16.03
C LYS A 199 23.51 7.79 15.65
N ILE A 200 22.69 7.17 16.53
CA ILE A 200 22.30 5.79 16.42
C ILE A 200 20.78 5.68 16.49
N LYS A 201 20.19 5.05 15.49
CA LYS A 201 18.77 4.69 15.48
C LYS A 201 18.63 3.19 15.21
N LEU A 202 17.92 2.52 16.09
CA LEU A 202 17.54 1.11 15.95
C LEU A 202 16.07 1.03 15.60
N LYS A 203 15.73 0.15 14.67
CA LYS A 203 14.33 -0.13 14.32
C LYS A 203 14.16 -1.63 14.14
N THR A 204 13.35 -2.22 15.01
CA THR A 204 12.88 -3.60 14.87
C THR A 204 11.50 -3.58 14.22
N ALA A 205 11.29 -4.40 13.20
CA ALA A 205 10.01 -4.52 12.50
C ALA A 205 9.60 -6.00 12.47
N VAL A 206 8.36 -6.27 12.85
CA VAL A 206 7.74 -7.59 12.79
C VAL A 206 6.50 -7.52 11.93
N TYR A 207 6.37 -8.47 11.01
CA TYR A 207 5.25 -8.58 10.10
C TYR A 207 4.64 -9.97 10.20
N GLY A 208 3.33 -10.01 10.29
CA GLY A 208 2.52 -11.22 10.17
C GLY A 208 1.49 -11.07 9.06
N ASN A 209 1.28 -12.11 8.28
CA ASN A 209 0.24 -12.19 7.27
C ASN A 209 -0.40 -13.57 7.36
N GLN A 210 -1.71 -13.62 7.52
CA GLN A 210 -2.48 -14.84 7.52
C GLN A 210 -3.61 -14.71 6.50
N LYS A 211 -3.77 -15.69 5.64
CA LYS A 211 -4.87 -15.81 4.69
C LYS A 211 -5.62 -17.10 4.94
N LYS A 212 -6.93 -16.98 5.10
CA LYS A 212 -7.85 -18.11 5.18
C LYS A 212 -8.67 -18.16 3.91
N THR A 213 -8.58 -19.28 3.20
CA THR A 213 -9.32 -19.54 1.97
C THR A 213 -10.72 -20.08 2.26
N TRP A 214 -11.58 -20.11 1.26
CA TRP A 214 -12.94 -20.67 1.36
C TRP A 214 -12.99 -22.10 1.90
N ASN A 215 -12.08 -22.96 1.45
CA ASN A 215 -11.97 -24.36 1.90
C ASN A 215 -11.32 -24.52 3.29
N GLN A 216 -11.31 -23.46 4.09
CA GLN A 216 -10.80 -23.39 5.46
C GLN A 216 -9.28 -23.57 5.60
N LEU A 217 -8.52 -23.68 4.51
CA LEU A 217 -7.06 -23.71 4.57
C LEU A 217 -6.52 -22.38 5.07
N VAL A 218 -5.58 -22.44 5.99
CA VAL A 218 -4.93 -21.29 6.61
C VAL A 218 -3.47 -21.26 6.21
N TYR A 219 -3.08 -20.22 5.48
CA TYR A 219 -1.70 -19.94 5.11
C TYR A 219 -1.17 -18.79 5.97
N ARG A 220 0.10 -18.86 6.33
CA ARG A 220 0.76 -17.87 7.21
C ARG A 220 2.05 -17.38 6.60
N GLY A 221 2.40 -16.15 6.91
CA GLY A 221 3.67 -15.53 6.59
C GLY A 221 4.17 -14.74 7.80
N PHE A 222 5.46 -14.81 8.06
CA PHE A 222 6.13 -14.08 9.11
C PHE A 222 7.43 -13.49 8.59
N LEU A 223 7.76 -12.26 9.03
CA LEU A 223 9.04 -11.61 8.76
C LEU A 223 9.45 -10.78 9.98
N ILE A 224 10.70 -10.90 10.37
CA ILE A 224 11.35 -10.01 11.34
C ILE A 224 12.51 -9.29 10.65
N ASN A 225 12.63 -7.99 10.90
CA ASN A 225 13.69 -7.16 10.34
C ASN A 225 14.29 -6.27 11.43
N GLN A 226 15.61 -6.28 11.55
CA GLN A 226 16.37 -5.36 12.36
C GLN A 226 17.11 -4.36 11.49
N GLN A 227 16.90 -3.08 11.74
CA GLN A 227 17.60 -1.99 11.07
C GLN A 227 18.45 -1.21 12.07
N VAL A 228 19.65 -0.85 11.66
CA VAL A 228 20.58 -0.02 12.41
C VAL A 228 21.03 1.12 11.53
N SER A 229 20.77 2.35 11.92
CA SER A 229 21.25 3.58 11.25
C SER A 229 22.30 4.24 12.11
N ILE A 230 23.46 4.52 11.55
CA ILE A 230 24.60 5.16 12.22
C ILE A 230 25.00 6.41 11.43
N ALA A 231 25.04 7.55 12.09
CA ALA A 231 25.49 8.82 11.53
C ALA A 231 26.56 9.46 12.44
N PRO A 232 27.85 9.13 12.25
CA PRO A 232 28.94 9.67 13.08
C PRO A 232 29.02 11.19 12.98
N LEU A 233 29.21 11.89 14.11
CA LEU A 233 29.27 13.37 14.11
C LEU A 233 30.48 13.96 13.37
N LYS A 234 31.60 13.23 13.35
CA LYS A 234 32.86 13.71 12.76
C LYS A 234 33.03 13.37 11.28
N LEU A 235 32.27 12.43 10.77
CA LEU A 235 32.31 11.98 9.37
C LEU A 235 31.03 12.35 8.65
N PRO A 236 31.09 12.92 7.46
CA PRO A 236 29.91 13.23 6.65
C PRO A 236 29.31 11.96 6.01
N CYS A 237 29.22 10.90 6.79
CA CYS A 237 28.81 9.57 6.38
C CYS A 237 27.59 9.10 7.15
N GLN A 238 26.69 8.41 6.51
CA GLN A 238 25.57 7.71 7.12
C GLN A 238 25.54 6.26 6.62
N LEU A 239 25.46 5.34 7.57
CA LEU A 239 25.37 3.91 7.31
C LEU A 239 24.00 3.41 7.76
N ASP A 240 23.32 2.66 6.92
CA ASP A 240 22.07 1.98 7.25
C ASP A 240 22.22 0.50 6.93
N LEU A 241 22.18 -0.31 7.97
CA LEU A 241 22.23 -1.78 7.90
C LEU A 241 20.82 -2.33 8.11
N SER A 242 20.44 -3.35 7.38
CA SER A 242 19.19 -4.08 7.54
C SER A 242 19.43 -5.56 7.41
N ALA A 243 18.88 -6.34 8.35
CA ALA A 243 18.89 -7.80 8.31
C ALA A 243 17.47 -8.31 8.59
N ALA A 244 16.93 -9.08 7.66
CA ALA A 244 15.60 -9.66 7.78
C ALA A 244 15.65 -11.18 7.61
N TRP A 245 14.78 -11.87 8.34
CA TRP A 245 14.45 -13.27 8.15
C TRP A 245 12.97 -13.38 7.84
N PHE A 246 12.61 -14.25 6.90
CA PHE A 246 11.22 -14.44 6.49
C PHE A 246 10.90 -15.91 6.23
N GLN A 247 9.63 -16.25 6.48
CA GLN A 247 9.03 -17.53 6.14
C GLN A 247 7.56 -17.31 5.78
N THR A 248 7.11 -17.83 4.63
CA THR A 248 5.72 -17.78 4.21
C THR A 248 5.32 -19.12 3.58
N ASP A 249 4.08 -19.53 3.78
CA ASP A 249 3.58 -20.82 3.28
C ASP A 249 3.35 -20.78 1.76
N ASN A 250 2.90 -19.63 1.23
CA ASN A 250 2.64 -19.44 -0.19
C ASN A 250 2.81 -17.97 -0.63
N TYR A 251 2.63 -17.71 -1.94
CA TYR A 251 2.74 -16.36 -2.51
C TYR A 251 1.66 -15.39 -2.00
N ASP A 252 0.47 -15.87 -1.63
CA ASP A 252 -0.63 -15.01 -1.12
C ASP A 252 -0.32 -14.43 0.26
N THR A 253 0.53 -15.11 1.03
CA THR A 253 1.00 -14.67 2.34
C THR A 253 2.34 -13.93 2.30
N ARG A 254 2.82 -13.56 1.08
CA ARG A 254 4.03 -12.76 0.92
C ARG A 254 3.97 -11.49 1.75
N ILE A 255 5.14 -11.08 2.22
CA ILE A 255 5.30 -9.90 3.05
C ILE A 255 6.14 -8.87 2.31
N THR A 256 5.64 -7.66 2.24
CA THR A 256 6.34 -6.51 1.67
C THR A 256 6.85 -5.64 2.80
N MET A 257 8.12 -5.30 2.80
CA MET A 257 8.70 -4.40 3.79
C MET A 257 9.35 -3.19 3.13
N TYR A 258 9.34 -2.06 3.83
CA TYR A 258 10.11 -0.89 3.41
C TYR A 258 11.60 -1.12 3.70
N GLU A 259 12.43 -0.90 2.70
CA GLU A 259 13.88 -0.95 2.77
C GLU A 259 14.46 0.39 2.31
N LYS A 260 15.36 0.97 3.11
CA LYS A 260 16.01 2.24 2.76
C LYS A 260 16.83 2.08 1.48
N SER A 261 16.72 3.03 0.57
CA SER A 261 17.39 3.01 -0.72
C SER A 261 18.04 4.34 -1.03
N VAL A 262 18.67 4.47 -2.19
CA VAL A 262 19.21 5.74 -2.69
C VAL A 262 18.09 6.74 -2.91
N LEU A 263 18.39 8.03 -2.91
CA LEU A 263 17.38 9.08 -3.08
C LEU A 263 16.65 8.93 -4.43
N TYR A 264 15.34 9.10 -4.43
CA TYR A 264 14.42 8.88 -5.57
C TYR A 264 14.24 7.43 -6.03
N ALA A 265 14.90 6.45 -5.40
CA ALA A 265 14.63 5.05 -5.61
C ALA A 265 13.82 4.49 -4.43
N PHE A 266 12.51 4.31 -4.64
CA PHE A 266 11.64 3.71 -3.63
C PHE A 266 11.79 2.19 -3.65
N SER A 267 12.15 1.60 -2.51
CA SER A 267 12.39 0.17 -2.41
C SER A 267 11.42 -0.47 -1.42
N MET A 268 10.56 -1.35 -1.95
CA MET A 268 9.65 -2.19 -1.17
C MET A 268 9.74 -3.65 -1.65
N PRO A 269 10.81 -4.34 -1.33
CA PRO A 269 10.94 -5.75 -1.70
C PRO A 269 9.84 -6.58 -1.06
N SER A 270 9.37 -7.59 -1.82
CA SER A 270 8.34 -8.54 -1.41
C SER A 270 8.97 -9.92 -1.27
N PHE A 271 8.71 -10.57 -0.14
CA PHE A 271 9.32 -11.84 0.23
C PHE A 271 8.27 -12.94 0.33
N TYR A 272 8.57 -14.10 -0.24
CA TYR A 272 7.76 -15.32 -0.13
C TYR A 272 8.68 -16.55 -0.11
N GLY A 273 8.22 -17.67 0.52
CA GLY A 273 9.04 -18.82 0.83
C GLY A 273 9.87 -18.62 2.10
N LYS A 274 11.06 -19.18 2.16
CA LYS A 274 11.94 -19.14 3.34
C LYS A 274 13.28 -18.53 2.96
N GLY A 275 13.78 -17.58 3.77
CA GLY A 275 15.07 -16.96 3.47
C GLY A 275 15.46 -15.83 4.40
N THR A 276 16.57 -15.19 4.02
CA THR A 276 17.11 -13.99 4.68
C THR A 276 17.37 -12.89 3.67
N ARG A 277 17.29 -11.65 4.12
CA ARG A 277 17.65 -10.47 3.36
C ARG A 277 18.61 -9.61 4.16
N PHE A 278 19.72 -9.24 3.55
CA PHE A 278 20.67 -8.26 4.08
C PHE A 278 20.72 -7.06 3.14
N ALA A 279 20.77 -5.85 3.70
CA ALA A 279 20.95 -4.63 2.92
C ALA A 279 21.88 -3.66 3.66
N LEU A 280 22.76 -3.05 2.89
CA LEU A 280 23.66 -1.98 3.33
C LEU A 280 23.42 -0.77 2.44
N ASN A 281 23.15 0.37 3.06
CA ASN A 281 23.03 1.66 2.39
C ASN A 281 24.07 2.61 3.00
N VAL A 282 24.94 3.14 2.17
CA VAL A 282 26.01 4.07 2.54
C VAL A 282 25.76 5.39 1.84
N ARG A 283 25.72 6.47 2.60
CA ARG A 283 25.65 7.83 2.07
C ARG A 283 26.84 8.61 2.56
N TYR A 284 27.59 9.19 1.63
CA TYR A 284 28.73 10.04 1.92
C TYR A 284 28.54 11.45 1.31
N SER A 285 28.63 12.49 2.15
CA SER A 285 28.49 13.88 1.74
C SER A 285 29.87 14.53 1.73
N PHE A 286 30.56 14.52 0.58
CA PHE A 286 31.90 15.14 0.43
C PHE A 286 31.86 16.63 0.76
N ARG A 287 30.84 17.32 0.24
CA ARG A 287 30.53 18.72 0.49
C ARG A 287 29.03 18.92 0.36
N ASN A 288 28.52 20.11 0.70
CA ASN A 288 27.08 20.42 0.60
C ASN A 288 26.53 20.24 -0.82
N TRP A 289 27.37 20.36 -1.83
CA TRP A 289 27.00 20.23 -3.23
C TRP A 289 27.24 18.83 -3.84
N LEU A 290 28.02 17.94 -3.18
CA LEU A 290 28.39 16.62 -3.71
C LEU A 290 28.08 15.50 -2.72
N VAL A 291 27.14 14.64 -3.06
CA VAL A 291 26.73 13.47 -2.26
C VAL A 291 26.80 12.21 -3.09
N LEU A 292 27.53 11.22 -2.61
CA LEU A 292 27.55 9.85 -3.13
C LEU A 292 26.67 8.97 -2.24
N GLN A 293 25.86 8.13 -2.85
CA GLN A 293 25.07 7.11 -2.15
C GLN A 293 25.15 5.78 -2.87
N ALA A 294 25.35 4.71 -2.12
CA ALA A 294 25.41 3.35 -2.62
C ALA A 294 24.53 2.44 -1.76
N LYS A 295 23.81 1.53 -2.38
CA LYS A 295 23.07 0.46 -1.75
C LYS A 295 23.48 -0.88 -2.33
N TYR A 296 23.70 -1.85 -1.46
CA TYR A 296 23.82 -3.26 -1.78
C TYR A 296 22.78 -4.05 -1.03
N GLY A 297 22.08 -4.94 -1.70
CA GLY A 297 21.10 -5.83 -1.11
C GLY A 297 21.33 -7.27 -1.55
N LEU A 298 21.21 -8.24 -0.64
CA LEU A 298 21.35 -9.66 -0.89
C LEU A 298 20.22 -10.43 -0.25
N THR A 299 19.42 -11.13 -1.06
CA THR A 299 18.42 -12.10 -0.57
C THR A 299 18.96 -13.51 -0.80
N TYR A 300 18.86 -14.34 0.22
CA TYR A 300 19.21 -15.76 0.17
C TYR A 300 17.98 -16.60 0.52
N TYR A 301 17.59 -17.50 -0.39
CA TYR A 301 16.45 -18.40 -0.19
C TYR A 301 16.95 -19.78 0.26
N PHE A 302 16.24 -20.40 1.21
CA PHE A 302 16.56 -21.72 1.76
C PHE A 302 15.74 -22.85 1.13
N ASP A 303 14.70 -22.50 0.35
CA ASP A 303 13.67 -23.41 -0.12
C ASP A 303 13.62 -23.53 -1.64
N ARG A 304 14.61 -22.98 -2.37
CA ARG A 304 14.63 -23.00 -3.84
C ARG A 304 16.00 -22.76 -4.41
N ASP A 305 16.21 -23.33 -5.61
CA ASP A 305 17.44 -23.15 -6.41
C ASP A 305 17.21 -22.22 -7.62
N LYS A 306 15.97 -21.73 -7.81
CA LYS A 306 15.58 -20.80 -8.85
C LYS A 306 14.70 -19.68 -8.32
N ILE A 307 14.94 -18.46 -8.75
CA ILE A 307 14.21 -17.25 -8.35
C ILE A 307 13.59 -16.62 -9.59
N SER A 308 12.33 -16.18 -9.50
CA SER A 308 11.54 -15.63 -10.60
C SER A 308 11.22 -16.63 -11.71
N SER A 309 10.79 -16.15 -12.89
CA SER A 309 10.45 -16.95 -14.05
C SER A 309 10.62 -16.14 -15.34
N GLY A 310 10.68 -16.83 -16.48
CA GLY A 310 10.81 -16.21 -17.79
C GLY A 310 12.14 -15.46 -17.93
N THR A 311 12.12 -14.26 -18.52
CA THR A 311 13.33 -13.44 -18.76
C THR A 311 14.02 -12.93 -17.50
N GLU A 312 13.35 -12.99 -16.35
CA GLU A 312 13.89 -12.57 -15.04
C GLU A 312 14.32 -13.74 -14.17
N GLU A 313 14.38 -14.95 -14.73
CA GLU A 313 14.77 -16.16 -14.00
C GLU A 313 16.25 -16.12 -13.62
N ILE A 314 16.55 -16.37 -12.34
CA ILE A 314 17.89 -16.51 -11.80
C ILE A 314 18.06 -17.96 -11.37
N GLN A 315 19.06 -18.66 -11.96
CA GLN A 315 19.41 -20.06 -11.65
C GLN A 315 20.34 -20.10 -10.42
N ASP A 316 19.86 -19.56 -9.30
CA ASP A 316 20.56 -19.51 -8.02
C ASP A 316 19.53 -19.30 -6.89
N CYS A 317 19.89 -19.69 -5.68
CA CYS A 317 19.19 -19.37 -4.44
C CYS A 317 19.47 -17.94 -3.93
N LYS A 318 20.33 -17.16 -4.62
CA LYS A 318 20.75 -15.82 -4.23
C LYS A 318 20.29 -14.78 -5.25
N LYS A 319 19.79 -13.64 -4.77
CA LYS A 319 19.47 -12.47 -5.58
C LYS A 319 20.13 -11.24 -4.98
N GLY A 320 21.05 -10.65 -5.74
CA GLY A 320 21.72 -9.38 -5.40
C GLY A 320 21.10 -8.20 -6.12
N ASP A 321 21.12 -7.03 -5.51
CA ASP A 321 20.78 -5.75 -6.12
C ASP A 321 21.76 -4.66 -5.68
N ILE A 322 22.22 -3.83 -6.62
CA ILE A 322 23.14 -2.72 -6.39
C ILE A 322 22.53 -1.45 -6.98
N TYR A 323 22.54 -0.39 -6.18
CA TYR A 323 22.16 0.95 -6.62
C TYR A 323 23.29 1.92 -6.30
N LEU A 324 23.67 2.74 -7.27
CA LEU A 324 24.64 3.81 -7.11
C LEU A 324 24.02 5.14 -7.52
N GLN A 325 24.24 6.19 -6.75
CA GLN A 325 23.76 7.52 -7.03
C GLN A 325 24.81 8.57 -6.72
N LEU A 326 25.05 9.44 -7.69
CA LEU A 326 25.79 10.67 -7.52
C LEU A 326 24.83 11.85 -7.60
N ARG A 327 24.85 12.74 -6.61
CA ARG A 327 24.04 13.95 -6.58
C ARG A 327 24.94 15.17 -6.51
N ILE A 328 24.81 16.02 -7.51
CA ILE A 328 25.48 17.32 -7.60
C ILE A 328 24.40 18.41 -7.44
N LYS A 329 24.66 19.40 -6.59
CA LYS A 329 23.83 20.59 -6.42
C LYS A 329 24.64 21.79 -6.88
N TRP A 330 24.15 22.52 -7.82
CA TRP A 330 24.72 23.80 -8.31
C TRP A 330 23.84 24.96 -7.86
#